data_695d1c0bf6a3fbcc8cf56df58387f7c2
#
_entry.id   695d1c0bf6a3fbcc8cf56df58387f7c2
#
_cell.length_a   1.000
_cell.length_b   1.000
_cell.length_c   1.000
_cell.angle_alpha   90.00
_cell.angle_beta   90.00
_cell.angle_gamma   90.00
#
_symmetry.space_group_name_H-M   'P 1'
#
loop_
_entity.id
_entity.type
_entity.pdbx_description
1 polymer ?
#
loop_
_entity_poly.entity_id
_entity_poly.type
_entity_poly.pdbx_seq_one_letter_code
_entity_poly.pdbx_strand_id
1 'polypeptide(L)'
;MIDDILSLPEQLRWGTEIDLDPIRPAGPIVLVGMGGSAMAATVATLATSPRVPVVVHRGYGLPEWAPESGALVIAVSYSGNTEEVLSGVDVAISEGLDLAAVASGGRLAEIADDRGLSWVRVPGGLQPRAGVGYQTAAVAAILGAAGQISRVDRDLTEAAETVDALLGGGDGGAFVLGRDIASGLSNLTAVIYGGRGVGATAAYRWKTQINENAKIPAFSGTVPEMNHNELEGWRPETGDRFGVLYLRDSGDHPAVARRLDLTGTVLSGSVRRIGEVRSVGTGPLARFSSLAAVGDVASVFMAEDADVDPTPVATLEEFKTMLAKGTP
;
A
#
# COMPACT_ATOMS: atom_id res chain seq x y z
N MET A 1 5.43 12.36 11.85
CA MET A 1 5.53 11.50 10.63
C MET A 1 6.79 10.64 10.62
N ILE A 2 7.99 11.15 10.90
CA ILE A 2 9.20 10.28 11.00
C ILE A 2 9.02 9.22 12.10
N ASP A 3 8.55 9.58 13.28
CA ASP A 3 8.32 8.63 14.38
C ASP A 3 7.32 7.53 13.97
N ASP A 4 6.32 7.88 13.15
CA ASP A 4 5.35 6.92 12.63
C ASP A 4 6.03 5.92 11.67
N ILE A 5 6.98 6.40 10.83
CA ILE A 5 7.77 5.54 9.95
C ILE A 5 8.69 4.61 10.77
N LEU A 6 9.32 5.15 11.81
CA LEU A 6 10.17 4.38 12.72
C LEU A 6 9.39 3.29 13.48
N SER A 7 8.08 3.46 13.67
CA SER A 7 7.23 2.46 14.32
C SER A 7 6.79 1.31 13.40
N LEU A 8 7.07 1.36 12.09
CA LEU A 8 6.63 0.33 11.13
C LEU A 8 7.08 -1.09 11.52
N PRO A 9 8.31 -1.35 12.00
CA PRO A 9 8.69 -2.68 12.48
C PRO A 9 7.84 -3.17 13.65
N GLU A 10 7.52 -2.28 14.60
CA GLU A 10 6.66 -2.62 15.74
C GLU A 10 5.24 -2.91 15.29
N GLN A 11 4.69 -2.12 14.35
CA GLN A 11 3.38 -2.36 13.76
C GLN A 11 3.28 -3.75 13.11
N LEU A 12 4.33 -4.18 12.41
CA LEU A 12 4.37 -5.50 11.78
C LEU A 12 4.48 -6.63 12.81
N ARG A 13 5.35 -6.48 13.86
CA ARG A 13 5.49 -7.46 14.94
C ARG A 13 4.20 -7.63 15.74
N TRP A 14 3.46 -6.55 15.97
CA TRP A 14 2.16 -6.61 16.63
C TRP A 14 1.22 -7.64 15.98
N GLY A 15 1.31 -7.82 14.67
CA GLY A 15 0.48 -8.79 13.94
C GLY A 15 0.73 -10.25 14.31
N THR A 16 1.90 -10.57 14.85
CA THR A 16 2.23 -11.95 15.30
C THR A 16 1.51 -12.34 16.59
N GLU A 17 0.90 -11.38 17.29
CA GLU A 17 0.11 -11.59 18.49
C GLU A 17 -1.38 -11.81 18.21
N ILE A 18 -1.80 -11.68 16.93
CA ILE A 18 -3.21 -11.81 16.54
C ILE A 18 -3.55 -13.28 16.43
N ASP A 19 -4.46 -13.73 17.29
CA ASP A 19 -5.04 -15.07 17.26
C ASP A 19 -6.49 -15.00 16.77
N LEU A 20 -6.82 -15.79 15.75
CA LEU A 20 -8.14 -15.84 15.13
C LEU A 20 -8.57 -17.29 14.92
N ASP A 21 -9.83 -17.53 15.15
CA ASP A 21 -10.45 -18.81 14.77
C ASP A 21 -10.36 -19.05 13.26
N PRO A 22 -10.21 -20.30 12.81
CA PRO A 22 -10.14 -20.63 11.40
C PRO A 22 -11.38 -20.18 10.62
N ILE A 23 -11.19 -19.43 9.55
CA ILE A 23 -12.22 -18.99 8.62
C ILE A 23 -12.23 -19.94 7.40
N ARG A 24 -13.40 -20.38 6.97
CA ARG A 24 -13.55 -21.29 5.83
C ARG A 24 -14.34 -20.61 4.72
N PRO A 25 -13.68 -19.87 3.83
CA PRO A 25 -14.38 -19.21 2.73
C PRO A 25 -15.03 -20.25 1.81
N ALA A 26 -16.30 -20.06 1.52
CA ALA A 26 -17.05 -20.92 0.58
C ALA A 26 -16.77 -20.53 -0.88
N GLY A 27 -16.35 -19.28 -1.12
CA GLY A 27 -16.08 -18.71 -2.43
C GLY A 27 -14.80 -17.88 -2.46
N PRO A 28 -14.69 -16.96 -3.44
CA PRO A 28 -13.58 -16.00 -3.51
C PRO A 28 -13.56 -15.05 -2.31
N ILE A 29 -12.43 -14.36 -2.12
CA ILE A 29 -12.27 -13.36 -1.08
C ILE A 29 -12.25 -11.96 -1.71
N VAL A 30 -13.10 -11.07 -1.20
CA VAL A 30 -13.15 -9.65 -1.61
C VAL A 30 -12.68 -8.79 -0.45
N LEU A 31 -11.53 -8.16 -0.62
CA LEU A 31 -11.00 -7.16 0.31
C LEU A 31 -11.53 -5.79 -0.11
N VAL A 32 -12.38 -5.17 0.72
CA VAL A 32 -12.95 -3.85 0.44
C VAL A 32 -12.20 -2.79 1.24
N GLY A 33 -11.65 -1.79 0.56
CA GLY A 33 -10.89 -0.72 1.23
C GLY A 33 -10.57 0.45 0.31
N MET A 34 -10.23 1.60 0.91
CA MET A 34 -9.81 2.81 0.19
C MET A 34 -8.47 3.33 0.72
N GLY A 35 -7.75 4.09 -0.08
CA GLY A 35 -6.50 4.77 0.34
C GLY A 35 -5.49 3.84 1.02
N GLY A 36 -5.07 4.21 2.24
CA GLY A 36 -4.12 3.42 3.05
C GLY A 36 -4.62 2.02 3.40
N SER A 37 -5.94 1.86 3.62
CA SER A 37 -6.55 0.57 3.94
C SER A 37 -6.55 -0.37 2.73
N ALA A 38 -6.84 0.14 1.53
CA ALA A 38 -6.71 -0.64 0.29
C ALA A 38 -5.24 -0.97 -0.03
N MET A 39 -4.30 -0.08 0.34
CA MET A 39 -2.87 -0.35 0.24
C MET A 39 -2.50 -1.53 1.13
N ALA A 40 -2.88 -1.50 2.41
CA ALA A 40 -2.61 -2.57 3.35
C ALA A 40 -3.20 -3.92 2.88
N ALA A 41 -4.44 -3.91 2.38
CA ALA A 41 -5.07 -5.07 1.78
C ALA A 41 -4.26 -5.60 0.59
N THR A 42 -3.81 -4.72 -0.32
CA THR A 42 -2.98 -5.12 -1.47
C THR A 42 -1.64 -5.71 -1.02
N VAL A 43 -0.98 -5.10 -0.02
CA VAL A 43 0.30 -5.61 0.52
C VAL A 43 0.13 -7.00 1.10
N ALA A 44 -0.91 -7.24 1.91
CA ALA A 44 -1.16 -8.56 2.47
C ALA A 44 -1.36 -9.62 1.38
N THR A 45 -1.98 -9.26 0.24
CA THR A 45 -2.15 -10.21 -0.89
C THR A 45 -0.84 -10.63 -1.53
N LEU A 46 0.24 -9.88 -1.39
CA LEU A 46 1.56 -10.27 -1.92
C LEU A 46 2.10 -11.56 -1.28
N ALA A 47 1.73 -11.84 -0.03
CA ALA A 47 2.14 -13.04 0.70
C ALA A 47 1.21 -14.24 0.45
N THR A 48 0.12 -14.07 -0.29
CA THR A 48 -0.84 -15.16 -0.51
C THR A 48 -0.31 -16.22 -1.47
N SER A 49 -0.61 -17.49 -1.14
CA SER A 49 -0.63 -18.59 -2.10
C SER A 49 -2.08 -19.05 -2.21
N PRO A 50 -2.91 -18.29 -2.94
CA PRO A 50 -4.35 -18.35 -2.78
C PRO A 50 -4.93 -19.68 -3.30
N ARG A 51 -5.80 -20.29 -2.49
CA ARG A 51 -6.59 -21.47 -2.86
C ARG A 51 -7.90 -21.06 -3.56
N VAL A 52 -8.31 -19.82 -3.35
CA VAL A 52 -9.46 -19.18 -3.97
C VAL A 52 -9.03 -17.80 -4.51
N PRO A 53 -9.72 -17.24 -5.49
CA PRO A 53 -9.42 -15.88 -5.95
C PRO A 53 -9.48 -14.87 -4.80
N VAL A 54 -8.49 -13.98 -4.73
CA VAL A 54 -8.45 -12.87 -3.76
C VAL A 54 -8.39 -11.56 -4.53
N VAL A 55 -9.37 -10.68 -4.32
CA VAL A 55 -9.54 -9.43 -5.07
C VAL A 55 -9.59 -8.25 -4.11
N VAL A 56 -8.89 -7.17 -4.42
CA VAL A 56 -9.00 -5.89 -3.69
C VAL A 56 -9.95 -4.98 -4.46
N HIS A 57 -11.11 -4.71 -3.89
CA HIS A 57 -12.12 -3.82 -4.42
C HIS A 57 -11.95 -2.41 -3.87
N ARG A 58 -11.95 -1.43 -4.78
CA ARG A 58 -11.86 0.00 -4.46
C ARG A 58 -13.04 0.73 -5.10
N GLY A 59 -14.12 0.92 -4.35
CA GLY A 59 -15.32 1.57 -4.84
C GLY A 59 -16.51 1.30 -3.93
N TYR A 60 -17.67 1.77 -4.34
CA TYR A 60 -18.93 1.53 -3.66
C TYR A 60 -19.45 0.12 -3.94
N GLY A 61 -20.21 -0.43 -2.99
CA GLY A 61 -20.79 -1.76 -3.09
C GLY A 61 -19.76 -2.87 -3.14
N LEU A 62 -20.10 -3.95 -3.82
CA LEU A 62 -19.24 -5.10 -4.10
C LEU A 62 -19.20 -5.36 -5.61
N PRO A 63 -18.20 -6.11 -6.11
CA PRO A 63 -18.25 -6.62 -7.48
C PRO A 63 -19.54 -7.39 -7.71
N GLU A 64 -20.20 -7.21 -8.86
CA GLU A 64 -21.50 -7.79 -9.17
C GLU A 64 -21.57 -9.31 -9.01
N TRP A 65 -20.46 -10.00 -9.23
CA TRP A 65 -20.33 -11.44 -9.07
C TRP A 65 -20.20 -11.93 -7.63
N ALA A 66 -19.89 -11.03 -6.67
CA ALA A 66 -19.56 -11.43 -5.30
C ALA A 66 -20.74 -12.08 -4.55
N PRO A 67 -22.00 -11.59 -4.63
CA PRO A 67 -23.13 -12.22 -3.95
C PRO A 67 -23.36 -13.68 -4.41
N GLU A 68 -23.43 -13.91 -5.70
CA GLU A 68 -23.71 -15.24 -6.25
C GLU A 68 -22.57 -16.25 -6.01
N SER A 69 -21.35 -15.77 -5.79
CA SER A 69 -20.18 -16.63 -5.60
C SER A 69 -19.99 -17.10 -4.16
N GLY A 70 -20.79 -16.63 -3.20
CA GLY A 70 -20.57 -16.90 -1.77
C GLY A 70 -19.26 -16.33 -1.25
N ALA A 71 -18.89 -15.13 -1.69
CA ALA A 71 -17.62 -14.49 -1.33
C ALA A 71 -17.50 -14.25 0.17
N LEU A 72 -16.30 -14.45 0.72
CA LEU A 72 -15.91 -13.86 2.00
C LEU A 72 -15.52 -12.40 1.76
N VAL A 73 -16.21 -11.46 2.40
CA VAL A 73 -15.89 -10.04 2.35
C VAL A 73 -15.01 -9.69 3.56
N ILE A 74 -13.86 -9.06 3.32
CA ILE A 74 -12.99 -8.52 4.37
C ILE A 74 -13.00 -7.00 4.23
N ALA A 75 -13.71 -6.33 5.13
CA ALA A 75 -13.84 -4.87 5.16
C ALA A 75 -12.64 -4.25 5.89
N VAL A 76 -11.89 -3.38 5.22
CA VAL A 76 -10.69 -2.73 5.77
C VAL A 76 -10.86 -1.23 5.77
N SER A 77 -11.03 -0.63 6.95
CA SER A 77 -11.16 0.82 7.11
C SER A 77 -10.50 1.25 8.41
N TYR A 78 -9.35 1.94 8.33
CA TYR A 78 -8.64 2.39 9.54
C TYR A 78 -9.56 3.21 10.46
N SER A 79 -10.27 4.19 9.94
CA SER A 79 -11.22 5.01 10.72
C SER A 79 -12.52 4.27 11.06
N GLY A 80 -12.85 3.20 10.33
CA GLY A 80 -14.13 2.51 10.40
C GLY A 80 -15.33 3.28 9.82
N ASN A 81 -15.09 4.44 9.19
CA ASN A 81 -16.15 5.33 8.70
C ASN A 81 -16.03 5.64 7.20
N THR A 82 -15.26 4.86 6.45
CA THR A 82 -15.10 5.05 5.01
C THR A 82 -16.40 4.65 4.30
N GLU A 83 -17.03 5.59 3.60
CA GLU A 83 -18.35 5.44 2.99
C GLU A 83 -18.40 4.27 2.00
N GLU A 84 -17.40 4.16 1.14
CA GLU A 84 -17.30 3.08 0.15
C GLU A 84 -17.18 1.71 0.82
N VAL A 85 -16.43 1.62 1.93
CA VAL A 85 -16.30 0.37 2.69
C VAL A 85 -17.61 -0.01 3.36
N LEU A 86 -18.28 0.95 4.01
CA LEU A 86 -19.57 0.71 4.64
C LEU A 86 -20.64 0.32 3.61
N SER A 87 -20.63 0.93 2.43
CA SER A 87 -21.50 0.52 1.30
C SER A 87 -21.27 -0.95 0.90
N GLY A 88 -20.01 -1.40 0.85
CA GLY A 88 -19.70 -2.81 0.59
C GLY A 88 -20.15 -3.74 1.72
N VAL A 89 -20.04 -3.29 2.96
CA VAL A 89 -20.51 -4.01 4.16
C VAL A 89 -22.04 -4.16 4.13
N ASP A 90 -22.76 -3.09 3.77
CA ASP A 90 -24.24 -3.12 3.68
C ASP A 90 -24.71 -4.14 2.63
N VAL A 91 -24.03 -4.21 1.48
CA VAL A 91 -24.31 -5.22 0.46
C VAL A 91 -24.00 -6.62 1.01
N ALA A 92 -22.84 -6.84 1.64
CA ALA A 92 -22.49 -8.14 2.22
C ALA A 92 -23.53 -8.62 3.23
N ILE A 93 -24.02 -7.71 4.07
CA ILE A 93 -25.05 -8.01 5.08
C ILE A 93 -26.40 -8.35 4.42
N SER A 94 -26.83 -7.55 3.43
CA SER A 94 -28.13 -7.76 2.77
C SER A 94 -28.17 -9.06 1.96
N GLU A 95 -27.03 -9.47 1.41
CA GLU A 95 -26.88 -10.71 0.62
C GLU A 95 -26.50 -11.93 1.48
N GLY A 96 -26.31 -11.74 2.80
CA GLY A 96 -25.97 -12.83 3.73
C GLY A 96 -24.58 -13.44 3.49
N LEU A 97 -23.63 -12.63 3.01
CA LEU A 97 -22.25 -13.06 2.78
C LEU A 97 -21.47 -13.14 4.10
N ASP A 98 -20.49 -14.04 4.15
CA ASP A 98 -19.51 -14.08 5.23
C ASP A 98 -18.71 -12.77 5.25
N LEU A 99 -18.53 -12.20 6.45
CA LEU A 99 -17.91 -10.89 6.65
C LEU A 99 -16.85 -10.95 7.75
N ALA A 100 -15.70 -10.37 7.49
CA ALA A 100 -14.65 -10.09 8.47
C ALA A 100 -14.26 -8.61 8.38
N ALA A 101 -13.64 -8.05 9.43
CA ALA A 101 -13.35 -6.62 9.47
C ALA A 101 -11.98 -6.28 10.07
N VAL A 102 -11.42 -5.15 9.63
CA VAL A 102 -10.22 -4.50 10.20
C VAL A 102 -10.52 -3.01 10.36
N ALA A 103 -10.49 -2.52 11.60
CA ALA A 103 -10.71 -1.11 11.91
C ALA A 103 -10.03 -0.70 13.21
N SER A 104 -9.79 0.60 13.44
CA SER A 104 -9.39 1.10 14.78
C SER A 104 -10.60 1.47 15.64
N GLY A 105 -11.77 1.64 15.04
CA GLY A 105 -13.02 2.04 15.69
C GLY A 105 -14.09 2.36 14.65
N GLY A 106 -14.97 3.31 14.99
CA GLY A 106 -16.01 3.81 14.09
C GLY A 106 -17.14 2.82 13.81
N ARG A 107 -17.94 3.13 12.79
CA ARG A 107 -19.15 2.37 12.47
C ARG A 107 -18.86 0.91 12.10
N LEU A 108 -17.74 0.65 11.43
CA LEU A 108 -17.34 -0.72 11.07
C LEU A 108 -17.06 -1.58 12.32
N ALA A 109 -16.42 -0.98 13.34
CA ALA A 109 -16.16 -1.69 14.60
C ALA A 109 -17.48 -1.99 15.35
N GLU A 110 -18.42 -1.03 15.38
CA GLU A 110 -19.76 -1.25 15.96
C GLU A 110 -20.49 -2.41 15.27
N ILE A 111 -20.51 -2.43 13.94
CA ILE A 111 -21.12 -3.51 13.15
C ILE A 111 -20.44 -4.85 13.46
N ALA A 112 -19.11 -4.85 13.58
CA ALA A 112 -18.36 -6.07 13.85
C ALA A 112 -18.69 -6.63 15.25
N ASP A 113 -18.74 -5.78 16.27
CA ASP A 113 -19.09 -6.14 17.64
C ASP A 113 -20.56 -6.62 17.73
N ASP A 114 -21.51 -5.87 17.18
CA ASP A 114 -22.96 -6.18 17.21
C ASP A 114 -23.29 -7.52 16.52
N ARG A 115 -22.54 -7.89 15.50
CA ARG A 115 -22.77 -9.11 14.72
C ARG A 115 -21.86 -10.29 15.10
N GLY A 116 -20.91 -10.07 16.01
CA GLY A 116 -19.95 -11.10 16.40
C GLY A 116 -19.07 -11.57 15.23
N LEU A 117 -18.63 -10.64 14.39
CA LEU A 117 -17.78 -10.95 13.24
C LEU A 117 -16.38 -11.37 13.68
N SER A 118 -15.70 -12.16 12.84
CA SER A 118 -14.24 -12.27 12.93
C SER A 118 -13.62 -10.92 12.54
N TRP A 119 -13.05 -10.18 13.49
CA TRP A 119 -12.45 -8.90 13.18
C TRP A 119 -11.25 -8.55 14.04
N VAL A 120 -10.42 -7.64 13.56
CA VAL A 120 -9.21 -7.19 14.22
C VAL A 120 -9.29 -5.69 14.49
N ARG A 121 -9.23 -5.32 15.77
CA ARG A 121 -9.10 -3.93 16.18
C ARG A 121 -7.64 -3.52 16.13
N VAL A 122 -7.29 -2.68 15.14
CA VAL A 122 -5.93 -2.13 15.04
C VAL A 122 -5.75 -0.93 15.97
N PRO A 123 -4.52 -0.67 16.48
CA PRO A 123 -4.22 0.54 17.23
C PRO A 123 -4.58 1.81 16.45
N GLY A 124 -5.28 2.73 17.12
CA GLY A 124 -5.68 4.03 16.58
C GLY A 124 -4.63 5.12 16.80
N GLY A 125 -4.97 6.37 16.40
CA GLY A 125 -4.17 7.55 16.70
C GLY A 125 -3.17 7.96 15.61
N LEU A 126 -2.99 7.16 14.56
CA LEU A 126 -2.12 7.47 13.42
C LEU A 126 -2.94 8.00 12.23
N GLN A 127 -2.25 8.64 11.29
CA GLN A 127 -2.80 8.81 9.95
C GLN A 127 -2.98 7.43 9.28
N PRO A 128 -4.05 7.18 8.51
CA PRO A 128 -4.28 5.86 7.90
C PRO A 128 -3.09 5.32 7.10
N ARG A 129 -2.35 6.19 6.42
CA ARG A 129 -1.14 5.84 5.67
C ARG A 129 0.05 5.47 6.57
N ALA A 130 0.09 6.03 7.79
CA ALA A 130 1.13 5.73 8.77
C ALA A 130 0.85 4.42 9.54
N GLY A 131 -0.43 4.06 9.72
CA GLY A 131 -0.86 2.79 10.33
C GLY A 131 -0.92 1.62 9.34
N VAL A 132 -0.22 1.68 8.23
CA VAL A 132 -0.27 0.63 7.19
C VAL A 132 0.29 -0.70 7.67
N GLY A 133 1.27 -0.71 8.55
CA GLY A 133 1.83 -1.93 9.14
C GLY A 133 0.78 -2.70 9.95
N TYR A 134 0.09 -2.03 10.87
CA TYR A 134 -1.00 -2.62 11.64
C TYR A 134 -2.11 -3.20 10.75
N GLN A 135 -2.56 -2.42 9.76
CA GLN A 135 -3.61 -2.87 8.86
C GLN A 135 -3.16 -4.05 7.98
N THR A 136 -1.91 -4.02 7.47
CA THR A 136 -1.35 -5.14 6.69
C THR A 136 -1.27 -6.40 7.54
N ALA A 137 -0.79 -6.29 8.77
CA ALA A 137 -0.66 -7.40 9.69
C ALA A 137 -2.03 -7.99 10.04
N ALA A 138 -3.03 -7.15 10.33
CA ALA A 138 -4.41 -7.58 10.60
C ALA A 138 -5.04 -8.30 9.40
N VAL A 139 -4.90 -7.76 8.18
CA VAL A 139 -5.39 -8.41 6.96
C VAL A 139 -4.66 -9.72 6.71
N ALA A 140 -3.34 -9.77 6.91
CA ALA A 140 -2.55 -10.99 6.78
C ALA A 140 -3.00 -12.07 7.76
N ALA A 141 -3.32 -11.70 9.02
CA ALA A 141 -3.85 -12.63 10.02
C ALA A 141 -5.20 -13.20 9.58
N ILE A 142 -6.14 -12.37 9.11
CA ILE A 142 -7.44 -12.86 8.60
C ILE A 142 -7.24 -13.77 7.37
N LEU A 143 -6.37 -13.40 6.44
CA LEU A 143 -6.04 -14.23 5.28
C LEU A 143 -5.34 -15.54 5.69
N GLY A 144 -4.54 -15.51 6.75
CA GLY A 144 -3.97 -16.70 7.38
C GLY A 144 -5.03 -17.62 7.97
N ALA A 145 -5.95 -17.08 8.77
CA ALA A 145 -7.10 -17.80 9.31
C ALA A 145 -7.99 -18.40 8.20
N ALA A 146 -8.09 -17.70 7.06
CA ALA A 146 -8.78 -18.15 5.86
C ALA A 146 -7.94 -19.15 5.00
N GLY A 147 -6.74 -19.52 5.44
CA GLY A 147 -5.88 -20.50 4.76
C GLY A 147 -5.22 -20.01 3.47
N GLN A 148 -5.15 -18.70 3.25
CA GLN A 148 -4.55 -18.10 2.04
C GLN A 148 -3.08 -17.74 2.25
N ILE A 149 -2.63 -17.56 3.48
CA ILE A 149 -1.22 -17.37 3.88
C ILE A 149 -0.84 -18.45 4.85
N SER A 150 0.26 -19.15 4.63
CA SER A 150 0.66 -20.31 5.44
C SER A 150 1.63 -19.98 6.58
N ARG A 151 2.26 -18.82 6.56
CA ARG A 151 3.35 -18.45 7.47
C ARG A 151 3.28 -16.98 7.88
N VAL A 152 2.11 -16.53 8.34
CA VAL A 152 1.86 -15.12 8.68
C VAL A 152 2.93 -14.56 9.62
N ASP A 153 3.17 -15.23 10.75
CA ASP A 153 4.11 -14.77 11.78
C ASP A 153 5.53 -14.63 11.24
N ARG A 154 5.97 -15.63 10.47
CA ARG A 154 7.30 -15.60 9.86
C ARG A 154 7.44 -14.45 8.86
N ASP A 155 6.44 -14.28 8.01
CA ASP A 155 6.47 -13.26 6.95
C ASP A 155 6.42 -11.85 7.54
N LEU A 156 5.66 -11.65 8.63
CA LEU A 156 5.60 -10.39 9.37
C LEU A 156 6.90 -10.12 10.14
N THR A 157 7.46 -11.15 10.80
CA THR A 157 8.73 -11.02 11.53
C THR A 157 9.86 -10.65 10.59
N GLU A 158 10.00 -11.36 9.46
CA GLU A 158 11.01 -11.05 8.45
C GLU A 158 10.86 -9.62 7.90
N ALA A 159 9.63 -9.19 7.63
CA ALA A 159 9.37 -7.82 7.17
C ALA A 159 9.77 -6.79 8.23
N ALA A 160 9.46 -7.02 9.50
CA ALA A 160 9.84 -6.14 10.60
C ALA A 160 11.36 -6.04 10.76
N GLU A 161 12.07 -7.17 10.79
CA GLU A 161 13.53 -7.22 10.89
C GLU A 161 14.22 -6.54 9.71
N THR A 162 13.69 -6.71 8.50
CA THR A 162 14.21 -6.07 7.29
C THR A 162 14.09 -4.54 7.38
N VAL A 163 12.95 -4.03 7.85
CA VAL A 163 12.73 -2.59 8.01
C VAL A 163 13.58 -2.02 9.15
N ASP A 164 13.70 -2.72 10.29
CA ASP A 164 14.57 -2.31 11.39
C ASP A 164 16.02 -2.12 10.91
N ALA A 165 16.53 -3.10 10.17
CA ALA A 165 17.89 -3.03 9.64
C ALA A 165 18.08 -1.85 8.68
N LEU A 166 17.08 -1.53 7.85
CA LEU A 166 17.13 -0.39 6.93
C LEU A 166 17.00 0.96 7.63
N LEU A 167 16.13 1.08 8.63
CA LEU A 167 15.94 2.32 9.38
C LEU A 167 17.11 2.61 10.31
N GLY A 168 17.74 1.56 10.91
CA GLY A 168 18.95 1.67 11.71
C GLY A 168 20.26 1.69 10.91
N GLY A 169 20.21 1.51 9.60
CA GLY A 169 21.37 1.31 8.74
C GLY A 169 22.16 2.59 8.46
N GLY A 170 23.49 2.44 8.28
CA GLY A 170 24.40 3.50 7.83
C GLY A 170 24.22 3.85 6.35
N ASP A 171 25.32 3.83 5.57
CA ASP A 171 25.38 4.33 4.17
C ASP A 171 24.36 3.71 3.19
N GLY A 172 23.82 2.53 3.45
CA GLY A 172 22.77 1.88 2.64
C GLY A 172 21.38 1.98 3.26
N GLY A 173 21.21 2.68 4.37
CA GLY A 173 19.96 2.77 5.11
C GLY A 173 18.90 3.64 4.46
N ALA A 174 17.66 3.48 4.91
CA ALA A 174 16.51 4.19 4.35
C ALA A 174 16.65 5.72 4.42
N PHE A 175 17.30 6.25 5.46
CA PHE A 175 17.49 7.70 5.62
C PHE A 175 18.48 8.26 4.61
N VAL A 176 19.59 7.58 4.33
CA VAL A 176 20.59 8.02 3.35
C VAL A 176 20.00 7.94 1.93
N LEU A 177 19.39 6.79 1.59
CA LEU A 177 18.73 6.60 0.31
C LEU A 177 17.57 7.59 0.10
N GLY A 178 16.74 7.78 1.13
CA GLY A 178 15.61 8.70 1.10
C GLY A 178 16.05 10.15 0.88
N ARG A 179 17.14 10.61 1.52
CA ARG A 179 17.69 11.94 1.33
C ARG A 179 18.28 12.13 -0.07
N ASP A 180 19.01 11.13 -0.62
CA ASP A 180 19.50 11.19 -2.01
C ASP A 180 18.36 11.30 -3.02
N ILE A 181 17.28 10.53 -2.80
CA ILE A 181 16.09 10.57 -3.66
C ILE A 181 15.40 11.93 -3.57
N ALA A 182 15.15 12.45 -2.37
CA ALA A 182 14.51 13.75 -2.18
C ALA A 182 15.31 14.86 -2.87
N SER A 183 16.62 14.90 -2.64
CA SER A 183 17.51 15.87 -3.29
C SER A 183 17.54 15.71 -4.80
N GLY A 184 17.58 14.47 -5.30
CA GLY A 184 17.60 14.18 -6.73
C GLY A 184 16.30 14.49 -7.46
N LEU A 185 15.17 14.56 -6.74
CA LEU A 185 13.84 14.91 -7.26
C LEU A 185 13.46 16.38 -7.00
N SER A 186 14.36 17.17 -6.43
CA SER A 186 14.09 18.59 -6.18
C SER A 186 13.62 19.31 -7.46
N ASN A 187 12.46 19.97 -7.38
CA ASN A 187 11.79 20.66 -8.49
C ASN A 187 11.41 19.75 -9.70
N LEU A 188 11.35 18.44 -9.50
CA LEU A 188 10.92 17.49 -10.52
C LEU A 188 9.60 16.82 -10.12
N THR A 189 8.81 16.46 -11.12
CA THR A 189 7.66 15.58 -10.92
C THR A 189 8.14 14.12 -10.91
N ALA A 190 7.87 13.41 -9.82
CA ALA A 190 8.27 12.02 -9.66
C ALA A 190 7.37 11.08 -10.46
N VAL A 191 7.96 10.20 -11.24
CA VAL A 191 7.29 9.05 -11.87
C VAL A 191 7.98 7.77 -11.42
N ILE A 192 7.23 6.88 -10.80
CA ILE A 192 7.77 5.69 -10.14
C ILE A 192 7.28 4.44 -10.88
N TYR A 193 8.20 3.65 -11.41
CA TYR A 193 7.90 2.40 -12.10
C TYR A 193 8.36 1.19 -11.30
N GLY A 194 7.54 0.13 -11.31
CA GLY A 194 7.90 -1.15 -10.73
C GLY A 194 7.35 -2.33 -11.53
N GLY A 195 7.96 -3.49 -11.36
CA GLY A 195 7.44 -4.74 -11.89
C GLY A 195 6.13 -5.14 -11.20
N ARG A 196 5.27 -5.89 -11.89
CA ARG A 196 4.00 -6.38 -11.33
C ARG A 196 4.23 -7.11 -10.00
N GLY A 197 3.37 -6.89 -9.03
CA GLY A 197 3.51 -7.43 -7.67
C GLY A 197 4.18 -6.43 -6.73
N VAL A 198 5.26 -6.81 -6.09
CA VAL A 198 5.96 -6.00 -5.08
C VAL A 198 6.36 -4.63 -5.62
N GLY A 199 7.04 -4.58 -6.76
CA GLY A 199 7.53 -3.34 -7.34
C GLY A 199 6.41 -2.35 -7.66
N ALA A 200 5.33 -2.80 -8.33
CA ALA A 200 4.19 -1.95 -8.68
C ALA A 200 3.41 -1.49 -7.43
N THR A 201 3.26 -2.36 -6.43
CA THR A 201 2.59 -2.01 -5.17
C THR A 201 3.39 -0.96 -4.41
N ALA A 202 4.71 -1.11 -4.34
CA ALA A 202 5.60 -0.12 -3.74
C ALA A 202 5.60 1.20 -4.53
N ALA A 203 5.62 1.15 -5.87
CA ALA A 203 5.55 2.36 -6.71
C ALA A 203 4.26 3.15 -6.47
N TYR A 204 3.12 2.46 -6.34
CA TYR A 204 1.87 3.11 -5.98
C TYR A 204 1.91 3.71 -4.57
N ARG A 205 2.53 3.02 -3.57
CA ARG A 205 2.72 3.60 -2.24
C ARG A 205 3.58 4.86 -2.28
N TRP A 206 4.72 4.82 -2.96
CA TRP A 206 5.60 5.98 -3.10
C TRP A 206 4.84 7.19 -3.66
N LYS A 207 4.10 6.96 -4.73
CA LYS A 207 3.24 8.00 -5.35
C LYS A 207 2.28 8.59 -4.31
N THR A 208 1.58 7.77 -3.54
CA THR A 208 0.61 8.27 -2.56
C THR A 208 1.30 8.98 -1.38
N GLN A 209 2.43 8.47 -0.91
CA GLN A 209 3.20 9.12 0.15
C GLN A 209 3.75 10.48 -0.28
N ILE A 210 4.29 10.60 -1.49
CA ILE A 210 4.75 11.90 -2.04
C ILE A 210 3.57 12.87 -2.14
N ASN A 211 2.43 12.44 -2.67
CA ASN A 211 1.24 13.28 -2.76
C ASN A 211 0.77 13.77 -1.39
N GLU A 212 0.69 12.86 -0.41
CA GLU A 212 0.11 13.16 0.91
C GLU A 212 1.11 13.81 1.88
N ASN A 213 2.39 13.49 1.82
CA ASN A 213 3.41 14.05 2.72
C ASN A 213 4.03 15.33 2.12
N ALA A 214 4.56 15.26 0.91
CA ALA A 214 5.23 16.39 0.27
C ALA A 214 4.27 17.39 -0.41
N LYS A 215 2.98 17.07 -0.52
CA LYS A 215 1.93 17.91 -1.15
C LYS A 215 2.18 18.23 -2.62
N ILE A 216 2.89 17.37 -3.32
CA ILE A 216 3.21 17.54 -4.74
C ILE A 216 2.68 16.36 -5.57
N PRO A 217 2.29 16.59 -6.85
CA PRO A 217 1.86 15.50 -7.72
C PRO A 217 3.01 14.52 -7.99
N ALA A 218 2.69 13.23 -7.92
CA ALA A 218 3.56 12.15 -8.35
C ALA A 218 2.74 11.08 -9.07
N PHE A 219 3.37 10.31 -9.94
CA PHE A 219 2.73 9.30 -10.75
C PHE A 219 3.42 7.95 -10.59
N SER A 220 2.69 6.87 -10.86
CA SER A 220 3.26 5.53 -10.86
C SER A 220 2.74 4.71 -12.02
N GLY A 221 3.58 3.81 -12.53
CA GLY A 221 3.21 2.90 -13.59
C GLY A 221 3.80 1.50 -13.36
N THR A 222 3.31 0.54 -14.13
CA THR A 222 3.67 -0.87 -13.99
C THR A 222 4.35 -1.38 -15.24
N VAL A 223 5.50 -2.05 -15.07
CA VAL A 223 6.16 -2.81 -16.12
C VAL A 223 5.60 -4.25 -16.10
N PRO A 224 5.18 -4.81 -17.24
CA PRO A 224 5.47 -4.37 -18.62
C PRO A 224 4.47 -3.38 -19.26
N GLU A 225 3.34 -3.06 -18.63
CA GLU A 225 2.24 -2.32 -19.26
C GLU A 225 2.69 -0.95 -19.82
N MET A 226 3.45 -0.17 -19.03
CA MET A 226 3.93 1.14 -19.46
C MET A 226 4.80 1.07 -20.74
N ASN A 227 5.43 -0.07 -21.02
CA ASN A 227 6.25 -0.24 -22.23
C ASN A 227 5.42 -0.34 -23.53
N HIS A 228 4.10 -0.48 -23.42
CA HIS A 228 3.20 -0.57 -24.57
C HIS A 228 2.54 0.76 -24.93
N ASN A 229 2.72 1.79 -24.11
CA ASN A 229 2.07 3.10 -24.30
C ASN A 229 2.93 4.28 -23.83
N GLU A 230 3.33 4.32 -22.55
CA GLU A 230 3.95 5.50 -21.95
C GLU A 230 5.34 5.83 -22.52
N LEU A 231 6.10 4.84 -23.02
CA LEU A 231 7.43 5.07 -23.61
C LEU A 231 7.39 6.08 -24.76
N GLU A 232 6.31 6.12 -25.55
CA GLU A 232 6.16 7.03 -26.67
C GLU A 232 6.01 8.49 -26.24
N GLY A 233 5.55 8.72 -25.02
CA GLY A 233 5.41 10.06 -24.42
C GLY A 233 6.72 10.69 -23.94
N TRP A 234 7.77 9.88 -23.73
CA TRP A 234 9.04 10.34 -23.18
C TRP A 234 9.97 10.89 -24.27
N ARG A 235 10.00 12.22 -24.39
CA ARG A 235 10.87 12.94 -25.32
C ARG A 235 11.71 13.96 -24.58
N PRO A 236 12.90 14.35 -25.09
CA PRO A 236 13.75 15.35 -24.45
C PRO A 236 13.02 16.68 -24.15
N GLU A 237 12.11 17.08 -25.03
CA GLU A 237 11.38 18.34 -24.91
C GLU A 237 10.31 18.34 -23.82
N THR A 238 9.85 17.15 -23.41
CA THR A 238 8.77 16.99 -22.41
C THR A 238 9.25 16.38 -21.11
N GLY A 239 10.34 15.65 -21.14
CA GLY A 239 10.84 14.85 -20.00
C GLY A 239 11.71 15.61 -19.01
N ASP A 240 12.18 16.82 -19.33
CA ASP A 240 13.12 17.60 -18.49
C ASP A 240 12.58 18.02 -17.12
N ARG A 241 11.25 17.96 -16.94
CA ARG A 241 10.54 18.27 -15.67
C ARG A 241 10.32 17.03 -14.79
N PHE A 242 10.74 15.86 -15.26
CA PHE A 242 10.45 14.60 -14.58
C PHE A 242 11.73 13.94 -14.06
N GLY A 243 11.58 13.32 -12.88
CA GLY A 243 12.50 12.34 -12.36
C GLY A 243 11.84 10.97 -12.35
N VAL A 244 12.48 9.99 -12.98
CA VAL A 244 11.99 8.60 -13.06
C VAL A 244 12.74 7.74 -12.07
N LEU A 245 12.00 6.97 -11.27
CA LEU A 245 12.54 6.02 -10.32
C LEU A 245 12.07 4.61 -10.64
N TYR A 246 12.98 3.66 -10.61
CA TYR A 246 12.68 2.24 -10.77
C TYR A 246 12.75 1.55 -9.42
N LEU A 247 11.67 0.88 -9.02
CA LEU A 247 11.64 -0.01 -7.87
C LEU A 247 11.87 -1.43 -8.36
N ARG A 248 13.06 -1.94 -8.08
CA ARG A 248 13.53 -3.25 -8.50
C ARG A 248 13.22 -4.30 -7.45
N ASP A 249 12.40 -5.25 -7.77
CA ASP A 249 12.15 -6.38 -6.89
C ASP A 249 12.99 -7.58 -7.28
N SER A 250 13.67 -8.20 -6.29
CA SER A 250 14.44 -9.44 -6.51
C SER A 250 13.56 -10.62 -6.93
N GLY A 251 12.24 -10.54 -6.71
CA GLY A 251 11.24 -11.50 -7.16
C GLY A 251 10.65 -11.21 -8.55
N ASP A 252 11.11 -10.19 -9.26
CA ASP A 252 10.64 -9.88 -10.60
C ASP A 252 10.92 -11.03 -11.58
N HIS A 253 9.96 -11.28 -12.46
CA HIS A 253 10.21 -12.18 -13.58
C HIS A 253 11.40 -11.67 -14.42
N PRO A 254 12.34 -12.54 -14.89
CA PRO A 254 13.52 -12.08 -15.61
C PRO A 254 13.25 -11.18 -16.82
N ALA A 255 12.12 -11.41 -17.52
CA ALA A 255 11.72 -10.54 -18.62
C ALA A 255 11.29 -9.14 -18.15
N VAL A 256 10.73 -9.01 -16.95
CA VAL A 256 10.36 -7.71 -16.34
C VAL A 256 11.62 -6.97 -15.92
N ALA A 257 12.55 -7.66 -15.24
CA ALA A 257 13.82 -7.07 -14.85
C ALA A 257 14.59 -6.52 -16.09
N ARG A 258 14.65 -7.30 -17.18
CA ARG A 258 15.24 -6.86 -18.45
C ARG A 258 14.51 -5.65 -19.06
N ARG A 259 13.17 -5.60 -18.97
CA ARG A 259 12.39 -4.47 -19.46
C ARG A 259 12.70 -3.19 -18.68
N LEU A 260 12.85 -3.28 -17.36
CA LEU A 260 13.29 -2.14 -16.54
C LEU A 260 14.65 -1.61 -16.97
N ASP A 261 15.64 -2.51 -17.27
CA ASP A 261 16.95 -2.10 -17.80
C ASP A 261 16.84 -1.38 -19.14
N LEU A 262 16.07 -1.94 -20.07
CA LEU A 262 15.86 -1.35 -21.40
C LEU A 262 15.11 -0.03 -21.31
N THR A 263 14.11 0.07 -20.43
CA THR A 263 13.36 1.31 -20.19
C THR A 263 14.31 2.41 -19.69
N GLY A 264 15.20 2.10 -18.73
CA GLY A 264 16.21 3.04 -18.26
C GLY A 264 17.12 3.52 -19.39
N THR A 265 17.52 2.62 -20.30
CA THR A 265 18.31 2.97 -21.48
C THR A 265 17.56 3.89 -22.44
N VAL A 266 16.29 3.59 -22.73
CA VAL A 266 15.44 4.40 -23.64
C VAL A 266 15.20 5.79 -23.08
N LEU A 267 14.93 5.89 -21.77
CA LEU A 267 14.67 7.17 -21.11
C LEU A 267 15.93 8.00 -20.83
N SER A 268 17.12 7.39 -20.97
CA SER A 268 18.37 8.10 -20.80
C SER A 268 18.47 9.25 -21.82
N GLY A 269 18.60 10.48 -21.33
CA GLY A 269 18.61 11.69 -22.17
C GLY A 269 17.22 12.30 -22.45
N SER A 270 16.14 11.61 -22.09
CA SER A 270 14.77 12.15 -22.22
C SER A 270 14.21 12.69 -20.91
N VAL A 271 14.77 12.29 -19.76
CA VAL A 271 14.32 12.75 -18.44
C VAL A 271 15.46 13.37 -17.66
N ARG A 272 15.13 14.24 -16.74
CA ARG A 272 16.13 14.99 -15.96
C ARG A 272 16.92 14.11 -14.98
N ARG A 273 16.27 13.13 -14.39
CA ARG A 273 16.87 12.18 -13.41
C ARG A 273 16.34 10.78 -13.65
N ILE A 274 17.23 9.79 -13.56
CA ILE A 274 16.88 8.39 -13.43
C ILE A 274 17.53 7.87 -12.16
N GLY A 275 16.80 7.15 -11.35
CA GLY A 275 17.27 6.47 -10.14
C GLY A 275 16.66 5.10 -10.00
N GLU A 276 17.24 4.26 -9.15
CA GLU A 276 16.68 2.96 -8.80
C GLU A 276 16.83 2.66 -7.31
N VAL A 277 15.88 1.92 -6.77
CA VAL A 277 15.93 1.34 -5.42
C VAL A 277 15.63 -0.16 -5.55
N ARG A 278 16.45 -0.97 -4.87
CA ARG A 278 16.32 -2.43 -4.88
C ARG A 278 15.67 -2.91 -3.60
N SER A 279 14.78 -3.88 -3.72
CA SER A 279 14.20 -4.55 -2.56
C SER A 279 15.23 -5.35 -1.79
N VAL A 280 15.04 -5.43 -0.47
CA VAL A 280 15.80 -6.26 0.46
C VAL A 280 14.83 -7.21 1.16
N GLY A 281 15.31 -8.38 1.57
CA GLY A 281 14.50 -9.44 2.19
C GLY A 281 14.18 -10.58 1.21
N THR A 282 13.65 -11.66 1.74
CA THR A 282 13.34 -12.88 0.99
C THR A 282 11.85 -12.97 0.65
N GLY A 283 10.99 -12.83 1.67
CA GLY A 283 9.55 -12.86 1.52
C GLY A 283 8.98 -11.61 0.84
N PRO A 284 7.83 -11.71 0.17
CA PRO A 284 7.26 -10.57 -0.54
C PRO A 284 6.86 -9.41 0.38
N LEU A 285 6.46 -9.66 1.63
CA LEU A 285 6.20 -8.61 2.62
C LEU A 285 7.48 -7.87 2.99
N ALA A 286 8.58 -8.59 3.25
CA ALA A 286 9.87 -7.99 3.56
C ALA A 286 10.38 -7.13 2.39
N ARG A 287 10.32 -7.66 1.16
CA ARG A 287 10.72 -6.93 -0.05
C ARG A 287 9.89 -5.68 -0.29
N PHE A 288 8.56 -5.76 -0.12
CA PHE A 288 7.70 -4.59 -0.20
C PHE A 288 8.04 -3.57 0.88
N SER A 289 8.13 -4.01 2.15
CA SER A 289 8.37 -3.13 3.30
C SER A 289 9.70 -2.41 3.20
N SER A 290 10.73 -3.07 2.64
CA SER A 290 12.03 -2.45 2.40
C SER A 290 11.95 -1.29 1.39
N LEU A 291 11.24 -1.49 0.27
CA LEU A 291 11.01 -0.41 -0.70
C LEU A 291 10.13 0.69 -0.11
N ALA A 292 9.08 0.32 0.64
CA ALA A 292 8.18 1.26 1.27
C ALA A 292 8.90 2.18 2.26
N ALA A 293 9.76 1.63 3.13
CA ALA A 293 10.50 2.40 4.12
C ALA A 293 11.36 3.52 3.48
N VAL A 294 12.05 3.22 2.39
CA VAL A 294 12.84 4.23 1.65
C VAL A 294 11.95 5.33 1.09
N GLY A 295 10.84 4.98 0.47
CA GLY A 295 9.91 5.95 -0.12
C GLY A 295 9.18 6.80 0.90
N ASP A 296 8.82 6.20 2.03
CA ASP A 296 8.17 6.90 3.13
C ASP A 296 9.13 7.97 3.70
N VAL A 297 10.39 7.62 3.95
CA VAL A 297 11.43 8.56 4.39
C VAL A 297 11.69 9.63 3.34
N ALA A 298 11.83 9.25 2.06
CA ALA A 298 12.05 10.21 0.96
C ALA A 298 10.92 11.24 0.89
N SER A 299 9.66 10.81 1.03
CA SER A 299 8.50 11.71 0.98
C SER A 299 8.47 12.74 2.12
N VAL A 300 8.98 12.38 3.31
CA VAL A 300 9.10 13.32 4.43
C VAL A 300 10.24 14.30 4.17
N PHE A 301 11.38 13.86 3.67
CA PHE A 301 12.46 14.77 3.28
C PHE A 301 12.06 15.73 2.16
N MET A 302 11.26 15.26 1.20
CA MET A 302 10.69 16.16 0.18
C MET A 302 9.74 17.20 0.78
N ALA A 303 8.98 16.84 1.84
CA ALA A 303 8.15 17.77 2.58
C ALA A 303 8.98 18.82 3.32
N GLU A 304 10.07 18.39 4.01
CA GLU A 304 11.01 19.29 4.66
C GLU A 304 11.64 20.27 3.66
N ASP A 305 12.11 19.78 2.52
CA ASP A 305 12.73 20.60 1.47
C ASP A 305 11.74 21.62 0.86
N ALA A 306 10.44 21.33 0.89
CA ALA A 306 9.37 22.20 0.44
C ALA A 306 8.79 23.10 1.56
N ASP A 307 9.30 23.02 2.78
CA ASP A 307 8.81 23.72 3.98
C ASP A 307 7.29 23.48 4.22
N VAL A 308 6.84 22.22 4.08
CA VAL A 308 5.45 21.82 4.34
C VAL A 308 5.36 20.76 5.45
N ASP A 309 4.31 20.86 6.28
CA ASP A 309 4.04 19.82 7.29
C ASP A 309 3.53 18.55 6.57
N PRO A 310 4.23 17.40 6.70
CA PRO A 310 3.78 16.16 6.09
C PRO A 310 2.50 15.58 6.70
N THR A 311 2.14 15.94 7.94
CA THR A 311 1.11 15.24 8.71
C THR A 311 -0.32 15.55 8.25
N PRO A 312 -0.79 16.81 8.16
CA PRO A 312 -2.19 17.12 7.84
C PRO A 312 -2.50 16.83 6.37
N VAL A 313 -3.77 16.50 6.12
CA VAL A 313 -4.32 16.27 4.77
C VAL A 313 -5.55 17.18 4.53
N ALA A 314 -5.36 18.47 4.79
CA ALA A 314 -6.44 19.47 4.83
C ALA A 314 -7.35 19.43 3.60
N THR A 315 -6.80 19.32 2.39
CA THR A 315 -7.59 19.26 1.14
C THR A 315 -8.50 18.01 1.10
N LEU A 316 -8.00 16.86 1.60
CA LEU A 316 -8.82 15.64 1.65
C LEU A 316 -9.92 15.75 2.72
N GLU A 317 -9.64 16.40 3.84
CA GLU A 317 -10.62 16.64 4.90
C GLU A 317 -11.71 17.62 4.45
N GLU A 318 -11.31 18.68 3.75
CA GLU A 318 -12.24 19.63 3.13
C GLU A 318 -13.15 18.92 2.12
N PHE A 319 -12.58 18.14 1.23
CA PHE A 319 -13.33 17.35 0.24
C PHE A 319 -14.35 16.41 0.89
N LYS A 320 -13.96 15.67 1.94
CA LYS A 320 -14.88 14.82 2.70
C LYS A 320 -16.01 15.62 3.36
N THR A 321 -15.67 16.80 3.85
CA THR A 321 -16.69 17.70 4.47
C THR A 321 -17.70 18.18 3.42
N MET A 322 -17.25 18.49 2.21
CA MET A 322 -18.13 18.87 1.10
C MET A 322 -19.06 17.71 0.68
N LEU A 323 -18.50 16.49 0.56
CA LEU A 323 -19.28 15.29 0.25
C LEU A 323 -20.39 15.06 1.30
N ALA A 324 -20.03 15.14 2.59
CA ALA A 324 -21.01 14.95 3.69
C ALA A 324 -22.13 15.98 3.71
N LYS A 325 -21.89 17.19 3.19
CA LYS A 325 -22.91 18.25 3.10
C LYS A 325 -23.80 18.14 1.86
N GLY A 326 -23.50 17.22 0.93
CA GLY A 326 -24.27 17.08 -0.30
C GLY A 326 -24.20 18.31 -1.21
N THR A 327 -23.15 19.11 -1.10
CA THR A 327 -22.97 20.33 -1.91
C THR A 327 -22.25 19.97 -3.22
N PRO A 328 -22.82 20.29 -4.40
CA PRO A 328 -22.13 20.11 -5.68
C PRO A 328 -20.94 21.04 -5.80
#